data_eb8c881d758358c2b0ecb6c759d9a578
#
_entry.id   eb8c881d758358c2b0ecb6c759d9a578
#
_cell.length_a   1.000
_cell.length_b   1.000
_cell.length_c   1.000
_cell.angle_alpha   90.00
_cell.angle_beta   90.00
_cell.angle_gamma   90.00
#
_symmetry.space_group_name_H-M   'P 1'
#
loop_
_entity.id
_entity.type
_entity.pdbx_description
1 polymer ?
#
loop_
_entity_poly.entity_id
_entity_poly.type
_entity_poly.pdbx_seq_one_letter_code
_entity_poly.pdbx_strand_id
1 'polypeptide(L)'
;FEVLKYMNQNHLIEEVPVMIISIDKDDKSIEKAYELGVSGYITRPFSSAVVLKKINNIISHYKRQKKLTTIINKQIYEKYKNNDMMIMILSHIVESRNGESGLHVLHIKKLTKLLLNILVKKTNQYSLTLDDMISIEVASSLHDIGKIAIPEEILNKPSSLTKEEMEVMKSHVIIGAKMLNSLPFYNDEPIVKYGYQIC
;
A
#
# COMPACT_ATOMS: atom_id res chain seq x y z
N PHE A 1 -19.62 6.79 32.61
CA PHE A 1 -18.72 5.79 31.99
C PHE A 1 -19.36 5.02 30.83
N GLU A 2 -20.68 4.86 30.74
CA GLU A 2 -21.35 4.15 29.64
C GLU A 2 -21.06 4.79 28.27
N VAL A 3 -21.15 6.10 28.18
CA VAL A 3 -20.80 6.85 26.96
C VAL A 3 -19.36 6.62 26.55
N LEU A 4 -18.41 6.59 27.51
CA LEU A 4 -17.01 6.32 27.22
C LEU A 4 -16.79 4.89 26.71
N LYS A 5 -17.46 3.91 27.30
CA LYS A 5 -17.40 2.52 26.83
C LYS A 5 -17.92 2.40 25.41
N TYR A 6 -19.04 3.05 25.10
CA TYR A 6 -19.59 3.11 23.74
C TYR A 6 -18.62 3.75 22.76
N MET A 7 -18.03 4.90 23.14
CA MET A 7 -17.06 5.59 22.29
C MET A 7 -15.80 4.74 22.05
N ASN A 8 -15.32 4.02 23.08
CA ASN A 8 -14.16 3.14 22.95
C ASN A 8 -14.48 1.93 22.06
N GLN A 9 -15.61 1.26 22.27
CA GLN A 9 -16.04 0.12 21.44
C GLN A 9 -16.22 0.49 19.95
N ASN A 10 -16.55 1.73 19.66
CA ASN A 10 -16.72 2.23 18.30
C ASN A 10 -15.51 3.05 17.79
N HIS A 11 -14.36 2.99 18.47
CA HIS A 11 -13.12 3.70 18.12
C HIS A 11 -13.24 5.24 18.03
N LEU A 12 -14.34 5.83 18.53
CA LEU A 12 -14.59 7.26 18.47
C LEU A 12 -13.62 8.06 19.35
N ILE A 13 -13.08 7.45 20.41
CA ILE A 13 -12.09 8.07 21.31
C ILE A 13 -10.76 8.34 20.58
N GLU A 14 -10.42 7.52 19.60
CA GLU A 14 -9.22 7.71 18.77
C GLU A 14 -9.38 8.90 17.81
N GLU A 15 -10.62 9.20 17.42
CA GLU A 15 -10.93 10.27 16.47
C GLU A 15 -11.23 11.62 17.13
N VAL A 16 -11.69 11.61 18.38
CA VAL A 16 -12.13 12.83 19.07
C VAL A 16 -11.60 12.84 20.49
N PRO A 17 -10.82 13.88 20.90
CA PRO A 17 -10.33 13.98 22.27
C PRO A 17 -11.49 14.22 23.24
N VAL A 18 -11.55 13.40 24.29
CA VAL A 18 -12.60 13.45 25.31
C VAL A 18 -12.05 13.95 26.63
N MET A 19 -12.74 14.90 27.25
CA MET A 19 -12.41 15.41 28.57
C MET A 19 -13.57 15.25 29.53
N ILE A 20 -13.31 14.73 30.73
CA ILE A 20 -14.30 14.61 31.80
C ILE A 20 -14.16 15.75 32.76
N ILE A 21 -15.29 16.34 33.19
CA ILE A 21 -15.39 17.28 34.30
C ILE A 21 -16.30 16.70 35.36
N SER A 22 -15.76 16.39 36.55
CA SER A 22 -16.49 15.73 37.64
C SER A 22 -16.24 16.40 39.00
N ILE A 23 -17.15 16.18 39.94
CA ILE A 23 -16.93 16.47 41.39
C ILE A 23 -16.19 15.32 42.06
N ASP A 24 -16.18 14.14 41.46
CA ASP A 24 -15.53 12.95 41.97
C ASP A 24 -14.02 13.10 41.90
N LYS A 25 -13.35 12.86 43.03
CA LYS A 25 -11.89 12.95 43.21
C LYS A 25 -11.27 11.60 43.53
N ASP A 26 -12.08 10.52 43.48
CA ASP A 26 -11.59 9.18 43.75
C ASP A 26 -10.60 8.75 42.66
N ASP A 27 -9.42 8.33 43.11
CA ASP A 27 -8.34 7.93 42.20
C ASP A 27 -8.76 6.76 41.29
N LYS A 28 -9.58 5.83 41.78
CA LYS A 28 -10.10 4.71 40.98
C LYS A 28 -11.00 5.18 39.85
N SER A 29 -11.84 6.20 40.09
CA SER A 29 -12.69 6.79 39.06
C SER A 29 -11.88 7.52 38.00
N ILE A 30 -10.80 8.19 38.41
CA ILE A 30 -9.88 8.89 37.52
C ILE A 30 -9.09 7.86 36.67
N GLU A 31 -8.53 6.84 37.30
CA GLU A 31 -7.78 5.77 36.63
C GLU A 31 -8.66 5.07 35.59
N LYS A 32 -9.85 4.65 35.97
CA LYS A 32 -10.82 4.05 35.07
C LYS A 32 -11.20 4.94 33.88
N ALA A 33 -11.27 6.25 34.06
CA ALA A 33 -11.50 7.18 32.97
C ALA A 33 -10.36 7.15 31.95
N TYR A 34 -9.10 7.19 32.45
CA TYR A 34 -7.91 7.12 31.59
C TYR A 34 -7.78 5.75 30.89
N GLU A 35 -8.08 4.65 31.58
CA GLU A 35 -8.14 3.31 30.95
C GLU A 35 -9.14 3.25 29.79
N LEU A 36 -10.24 4.01 29.89
CA LEU A 36 -11.23 4.14 28.81
C LEU A 36 -10.82 5.14 27.72
N GLY A 37 -9.63 5.73 27.80
CA GLY A 37 -9.04 6.52 26.75
C GLY A 37 -9.37 8.02 26.78
N VAL A 38 -9.82 8.58 27.93
CA VAL A 38 -10.05 10.03 28.00
C VAL A 38 -8.75 10.81 27.89
N SER A 39 -8.79 11.93 27.20
CA SER A 39 -7.66 12.82 26.99
C SER A 39 -7.37 13.72 28.19
N GLY A 40 -8.32 13.81 29.14
CA GLY A 40 -8.15 14.60 30.36
C GLY A 40 -9.30 14.43 31.33
N TYR A 41 -8.98 14.62 32.62
CA TYR A 41 -9.93 14.64 33.72
C TYR A 41 -9.75 15.94 34.53
N ILE A 42 -10.85 16.58 34.88
CA ILE A 42 -10.87 17.84 35.65
C ILE A 42 -11.83 17.68 36.81
N THR A 43 -11.32 17.93 38.04
CA THR A 43 -12.14 17.90 39.25
C THR A 43 -12.67 19.29 39.60
N ARG A 44 -13.88 19.38 40.11
CA ARG A 44 -14.47 20.61 40.68
C ARG A 44 -14.05 20.77 42.14
N PRO A 45 -13.86 22.02 42.64
CA PRO A 45 -13.84 23.28 41.90
C PRO A 45 -12.59 23.47 41.06
N PHE A 46 -12.69 24.15 39.92
CA PHE A 46 -11.58 24.38 39.00
C PHE A 46 -11.40 25.83 38.62
N SER A 47 -10.19 26.23 38.24
CA SER A 47 -9.93 27.53 37.64
C SER A 47 -10.24 27.46 36.14
N SER A 48 -11.11 28.38 35.66
CA SER A 48 -11.44 28.48 34.24
C SER A 48 -10.22 28.71 33.35
N ALA A 49 -9.22 29.47 33.81
CA ALA A 49 -7.97 29.71 33.10
C ALA A 49 -7.15 28.41 32.92
N VAL A 50 -7.12 27.56 33.95
CA VAL A 50 -6.41 26.26 33.89
C VAL A 50 -7.13 25.30 32.93
N VAL A 51 -8.46 25.25 33.00
CA VAL A 51 -9.27 24.42 32.09
C VAL A 51 -9.09 24.83 30.65
N LEU A 52 -9.17 26.12 30.33
CA LEU A 52 -8.93 26.63 28.98
C LEU A 52 -7.54 26.26 28.45
N LYS A 53 -6.49 26.37 29.28
CA LYS A 53 -5.13 25.95 28.88
C LYS A 53 -5.07 24.46 28.59
N LYS A 54 -5.68 23.61 29.44
CA LYS A 54 -5.74 22.15 29.21
C LYS A 54 -6.47 21.81 27.90
N ILE A 55 -7.63 22.42 27.67
CA ILE A 55 -8.41 22.23 26.44
C ILE A 55 -7.59 22.63 25.22
N ASN A 56 -6.97 23.81 25.24
CA ASN A 56 -6.17 24.28 24.11
C ASN A 56 -4.95 23.38 23.84
N ASN A 57 -4.32 22.85 24.88
CA ASN A 57 -3.21 21.92 24.72
C ASN A 57 -3.69 20.60 24.07
N ILE A 58 -4.79 20.03 24.54
CA ILE A 58 -5.38 18.81 23.99
C ILE A 58 -5.77 19.00 22.53
N ILE A 59 -6.48 20.10 22.21
CA ILE A 59 -6.87 20.42 20.83
C ILE A 59 -5.63 20.60 19.93
N SER A 60 -4.62 21.31 20.42
CA SER A 60 -3.38 21.55 19.67
C SER A 60 -2.65 20.24 19.39
N HIS A 61 -2.55 19.36 20.39
CA HIS A 61 -1.92 18.04 20.26
C HIS A 61 -2.69 17.20 19.24
N TYR A 62 -4.00 17.11 19.36
CA TYR A 62 -4.87 16.38 18.44
C TYR A 62 -4.75 16.87 16.99
N LYS A 63 -4.83 18.21 16.79
CA LYS A 63 -4.64 18.81 15.47
C LYS A 63 -3.29 18.47 14.86
N ARG A 64 -2.22 18.49 15.68
CA ARG A 64 -0.87 18.15 15.23
C ARG A 64 -0.77 16.67 14.82
N GLN A 65 -1.33 15.78 15.64
CA GLN A 65 -1.36 14.33 15.35
C GLN A 65 -2.14 14.04 14.05
N LYS A 66 -3.34 14.61 13.89
CA LYS A 66 -4.14 14.45 12.68
C LYS A 66 -3.43 14.99 11.43
N LYS A 67 -2.73 16.12 11.55
CA LYS A 67 -1.92 16.67 10.46
C LYS A 67 -0.78 15.74 10.08
N LEU A 68 -0.07 15.15 11.07
CA LEU A 68 1.00 14.19 10.82
C LEU A 68 0.48 12.93 10.12
N THR A 69 -0.63 12.35 10.58
CA THR A 69 -1.25 11.19 9.93
C THR A 69 -1.63 11.50 8.47
N THR A 70 -2.19 12.68 8.22
CA THR A 70 -2.52 13.11 6.84
C THR A 70 -1.28 13.22 5.96
N ILE A 71 -0.19 13.79 6.48
CA ILE A 71 1.09 13.92 5.75
C ILE A 71 1.68 12.53 5.46
N ILE A 72 1.69 11.64 6.44
CA ILE A 72 2.21 10.27 6.31
C ILE A 72 1.41 9.52 5.22
N ASN A 73 0.08 9.55 5.29
CA ASN A 73 -0.78 8.88 4.31
C ASN A 73 -0.55 9.43 2.89
N LYS A 74 -0.38 10.75 2.77
CA LYS A 74 -0.05 11.38 1.49
C LYS A 74 1.31 10.93 0.97
N GLN A 75 2.35 10.89 1.81
CA GLN A 75 3.68 10.44 1.42
C GLN A 75 3.69 8.96 1.01
N ILE A 76 2.97 8.10 1.73
CA ILE A 76 2.80 6.69 1.38
C ILE A 76 2.16 6.57 -0.01
N TYR A 77 1.06 7.28 -0.25
CA TYR A 77 0.37 7.27 -1.55
C TYR A 77 1.27 7.77 -2.69
N GLU A 78 2.00 8.87 -2.48
CA GLU A 78 2.94 9.40 -3.49
C GLU A 78 4.08 8.43 -3.77
N LYS A 79 4.62 7.75 -2.74
CA LYS A 79 5.65 6.71 -2.90
C LYS A 79 5.14 5.56 -3.77
N TYR A 80 3.95 5.03 -3.49
CA TYR A 80 3.34 3.97 -4.31
C TYR A 80 3.14 4.41 -5.76
N LYS A 81 2.59 5.59 -5.96
CA LYS A 81 2.37 6.16 -7.30
C LYS A 81 3.67 6.33 -8.08
N ASN A 82 4.73 6.82 -7.44
CA ASN A 82 6.02 7.01 -8.09
C ASN A 82 6.67 5.67 -8.45
N ASN A 83 6.65 4.68 -7.57
CA ASN A 83 7.17 3.36 -7.85
C ASN A 83 6.41 2.71 -9.02
N ASP A 84 5.10 2.78 -9.02
CA ASP A 84 4.25 2.26 -10.09
C ASP A 84 4.57 2.94 -11.44
N MET A 85 4.71 4.25 -11.45
CA MET A 85 5.08 5.01 -12.63
C MET A 85 6.46 4.61 -13.16
N MET A 86 7.46 4.41 -12.29
CA MET A 86 8.79 3.97 -12.70
C MET A 86 8.75 2.57 -13.34
N ILE A 87 8.03 1.64 -12.77
CA ILE A 87 7.87 0.29 -13.32
C ILE A 87 7.16 0.36 -14.69
N MET A 88 6.10 1.15 -14.81
CA MET A 88 5.40 1.36 -16.07
C MET A 88 6.32 1.95 -17.15
N ILE A 89 7.18 2.92 -16.81
CA ILE A 89 8.15 3.50 -17.74
C ILE A 89 9.16 2.43 -18.20
N LEU A 90 9.71 1.64 -17.27
CA LEU A 90 10.65 0.56 -17.60
C LEU A 90 10.02 -0.48 -18.53
N SER A 91 8.82 -0.93 -18.21
CA SER A 91 8.09 -1.89 -19.03
C SER A 91 7.78 -1.31 -20.41
N HIS A 92 7.37 -0.04 -20.49
CA HIS A 92 7.13 0.64 -21.77
C HIS A 92 8.39 0.77 -22.61
N ILE A 93 9.56 1.06 -22.01
CA ILE A 93 10.84 1.09 -22.71
C ILE A 93 11.15 -0.27 -23.35
N VAL A 94 10.92 -1.37 -22.64
CA VAL A 94 11.14 -2.71 -23.16
C VAL A 94 10.18 -3.03 -24.30
N GLU A 95 8.90 -2.74 -24.13
CA GLU A 95 7.87 -3.01 -25.15
C GLU A 95 8.00 -2.11 -26.39
N SER A 96 8.51 -0.89 -26.24
CA SER A 96 8.73 0.00 -27.38
C SER A 96 9.71 -0.56 -28.40
N ARG A 97 10.57 -1.53 -27.99
CA ARG A 97 11.50 -2.21 -28.90
C ARG A 97 10.81 -3.11 -29.92
N ASN A 98 9.65 -3.68 -29.59
CA ASN A 98 8.90 -4.56 -30.50
C ASN A 98 7.66 -3.89 -31.11
N GLY A 99 7.61 -2.56 -31.07
CA GLY A 99 6.53 -1.78 -31.67
C GLY A 99 5.18 -1.92 -30.93
N GLU A 100 5.14 -2.59 -29.79
CA GLU A 100 3.95 -2.66 -28.95
C GLU A 100 3.67 -1.30 -28.32
N SER A 101 2.39 -0.98 -28.22
CA SER A 101 1.99 0.26 -27.57
C SER A 101 2.01 0.10 -26.05
N GLY A 102 2.48 1.12 -25.31
CA GLY A 102 2.44 1.13 -23.86
C GLY A 102 1.04 0.91 -23.23
N LEU A 103 0.00 0.84 -24.07
CA LEU A 103 -1.35 0.45 -23.69
C LEU A 103 -1.43 -1.04 -23.31
N HIS A 104 -0.55 -1.89 -23.86
CA HIS A 104 -0.52 -3.32 -23.53
C HIS A 104 -0.21 -3.54 -22.04
N VAL A 105 0.86 -2.96 -21.51
CA VAL A 105 1.20 -3.02 -20.07
C VAL A 105 0.05 -2.56 -19.20
N LEU A 106 -0.58 -1.44 -19.58
CA LEU A 106 -1.71 -0.89 -18.84
C LEU A 106 -2.92 -1.83 -18.84
N HIS A 107 -3.17 -2.53 -19.95
CA HIS A 107 -4.26 -3.50 -20.05
C HIS A 107 -3.98 -4.75 -19.21
N ILE A 108 -2.77 -5.30 -19.27
CA ILE A 108 -2.35 -6.44 -18.44
C ILE A 108 -2.53 -6.10 -16.96
N LYS A 109 -2.04 -4.94 -16.52
CA LYS A 109 -2.19 -4.49 -15.14
C LYS A 109 -3.66 -4.39 -14.72
N LYS A 110 -4.51 -3.75 -15.52
CA LYS A 110 -5.95 -3.64 -15.24
C LYS A 110 -6.63 -4.99 -15.19
N LEU A 111 -6.30 -5.89 -16.13
CA LEU A 111 -6.85 -7.24 -16.17
C LEU A 111 -6.45 -8.04 -14.94
N THR A 112 -5.17 -7.99 -14.55
CA THR A 112 -4.66 -8.63 -13.32
C THR A 112 -5.45 -8.16 -12.10
N LYS A 113 -5.64 -6.84 -11.94
CA LYS A 113 -6.46 -6.27 -10.86
C LYS A 113 -7.88 -6.82 -10.84
N LEU A 114 -8.54 -6.88 -11.99
CA LEU A 114 -9.90 -7.41 -12.10
C LEU A 114 -9.94 -8.88 -11.71
N LEU A 115 -9.00 -9.69 -12.19
CA LEU A 115 -8.92 -11.11 -11.87
C LEU A 115 -8.67 -11.35 -10.38
N LEU A 116 -7.77 -10.61 -9.75
CA LEU A 116 -7.51 -10.69 -8.31
C LEU A 116 -8.77 -10.34 -7.49
N ASN A 117 -9.47 -9.26 -7.85
CA ASN A 117 -10.71 -8.87 -7.18
C ASN A 117 -11.82 -9.92 -7.31
N ILE A 118 -11.89 -10.63 -8.43
CA ILE A 118 -12.84 -11.73 -8.63
C ILE A 118 -12.40 -12.95 -7.82
N LEU A 119 -11.11 -13.27 -7.83
CA LEU A 119 -10.53 -14.42 -7.14
C LEU A 119 -10.84 -14.38 -5.64
N VAL A 120 -10.50 -13.29 -4.96
CA VAL A 120 -10.72 -13.15 -3.50
C VAL A 120 -12.20 -13.12 -3.10
N LYS A 121 -13.10 -12.81 -4.05
CA LYS A 121 -14.56 -12.89 -3.82
C LYS A 121 -15.12 -14.29 -4.01
N LYS A 122 -14.49 -15.10 -4.88
CA LYS A 122 -14.99 -16.42 -5.25
C LYS A 122 -14.44 -17.55 -4.38
N THR A 123 -13.26 -17.38 -3.79
CA THR A 123 -12.62 -18.43 -3.00
C THR A 123 -11.79 -17.85 -1.87
N ASN A 124 -11.79 -18.54 -0.73
CA ASN A 124 -10.93 -18.28 0.41
C ASN A 124 -9.65 -19.15 0.39
N GLN A 125 -9.39 -19.85 -0.72
CA GLN A 125 -8.24 -20.74 -0.84
C GLN A 125 -6.91 -19.99 -0.77
N TYR A 126 -6.89 -18.73 -1.22
CA TYR A 126 -5.71 -17.89 -1.24
C TYR A 126 -5.86 -16.78 -0.21
N SER A 127 -4.97 -16.75 0.78
CA SER A 127 -4.94 -15.71 1.83
C SER A 127 -4.18 -14.48 1.33
N LEU A 128 -4.65 -13.87 0.24
CA LEU A 128 -4.03 -12.67 -0.33
C LEU A 128 -4.42 -11.44 0.50
N THR A 129 -3.42 -10.74 0.99
CA THR A 129 -3.58 -9.41 1.60
C THR A 129 -3.81 -8.35 0.51
N LEU A 130 -4.26 -7.17 0.91
CA LEU A 130 -4.36 -6.03 -0.02
C LEU A 130 -2.99 -5.66 -0.60
N ASP A 131 -1.92 -5.74 0.22
CA ASP A 131 -0.56 -5.46 -0.21
C ASP A 131 -0.06 -6.49 -1.22
N ASP A 132 -0.40 -7.78 -1.05
CA ASP A 132 -0.12 -8.82 -2.05
C ASP A 132 -0.80 -8.52 -3.38
N MET A 133 -2.09 -8.17 -3.35
CA MET A 133 -2.85 -7.85 -4.56
C MET A 133 -2.27 -6.65 -5.30
N ILE A 134 -1.87 -5.60 -4.59
CA ILE A 134 -1.21 -4.41 -5.17
C ILE A 134 0.14 -4.81 -5.78
N SER A 135 0.92 -5.62 -5.06
CA SER A 135 2.25 -6.07 -5.52
C SER A 135 2.15 -6.95 -6.76
N ILE A 136 1.18 -7.87 -6.83
CA ILE A 136 0.92 -8.71 -8.01
C ILE A 136 0.44 -7.86 -9.19
N GLU A 137 -0.47 -6.90 -8.95
CA GLU A 137 -0.94 -5.95 -9.98
C GLU A 137 0.23 -5.18 -10.60
N VAL A 138 1.15 -4.67 -9.78
CA VAL A 138 2.32 -3.93 -10.26
C VAL A 138 3.34 -4.85 -10.93
N ALA A 139 3.62 -6.01 -10.33
CA ALA A 139 4.56 -7.00 -10.86
C ALA A 139 4.14 -7.54 -12.23
N SER A 140 2.82 -7.61 -12.53
CA SER A 140 2.32 -8.04 -13.83
C SER A 140 2.83 -7.18 -14.99
N SER A 141 3.21 -5.94 -14.72
CA SER A 141 3.83 -5.05 -15.71
C SER A 141 5.22 -5.50 -16.14
N LEU A 142 5.89 -6.36 -15.35
CA LEU A 142 7.25 -6.86 -15.60
C LEU A 142 7.29 -8.18 -16.40
N HIS A 143 6.13 -8.75 -16.78
CA HIS A 143 6.07 -10.07 -17.40
C HIS A 143 6.98 -10.25 -18.62
N ASP A 144 7.22 -9.20 -19.35
CA ASP A 144 8.00 -9.15 -20.58
C ASP A 144 9.36 -8.46 -20.43
N ILE A 145 9.81 -8.16 -19.21
CA ILE A 145 11.08 -7.43 -18.97
C ILE A 145 12.29 -8.12 -19.63
N GLY A 146 12.27 -9.43 -19.74
CA GLY A 146 13.33 -10.21 -20.38
C GLY A 146 13.45 -10.02 -21.89
N LYS A 147 12.46 -9.44 -22.57
CA LYS A 147 12.53 -9.08 -24.00
C LYS A 147 13.68 -8.11 -24.31
N ILE A 148 14.19 -7.41 -23.27
CA ILE A 148 15.34 -6.51 -23.41
C ILE A 148 16.58 -7.22 -23.96
N ALA A 149 16.74 -8.52 -23.69
CA ALA A 149 17.88 -9.33 -24.11
C ALA A 149 17.61 -10.15 -25.40
N ILE A 150 16.43 -10.05 -25.97
CA ILE A 150 16.12 -10.73 -27.24
C ILE A 150 16.74 -9.95 -28.41
N PRO A 151 17.44 -10.64 -29.36
CA PRO A 151 17.98 -10.00 -30.54
C PRO A 151 16.90 -9.31 -31.38
N GLU A 152 17.25 -8.14 -31.92
CA GLU A 152 16.33 -7.29 -32.68
C GLU A 152 15.76 -8.02 -33.92
N GLU A 153 16.59 -8.83 -34.59
CA GLU A 153 16.22 -9.58 -35.79
C GLU A 153 15.13 -10.62 -35.50
N ILE A 154 15.07 -11.14 -34.25
CA ILE A 154 14.03 -12.08 -33.81
C ILE A 154 12.83 -11.32 -33.27
N LEU A 155 13.07 -10.31 -32.44
CA LEU A 155 12.01 -9.54 -31.77
C LEU A 155 11.08 -8.84 -32.80
N ASN A 156 11.66 -8.26 -33.85
CA ASN A 156 10.95 -7.48 -34.87
C ASN A 156 10.91 -8.15 -36.24
N LYS A 157 11.05 -9.47 -36.28
CA LYS A 157 11.00 -10.21 -37.54
C LYS A 157 9.67 -10.02 -38.25
N PRO A 158 9.63 -9.55 -39.52
CA PRO A 158 8.41 -9.28 -40.26
C PRO A 158 7.64 -10.52 -40.71
N SER A 159 8.22 -11.71 -40.53
CA SER A 159 7.64 -13.01 -40.87
C SER A 159 7.51 -13.90 -39.64
N SER A 160 6.83 -15.04 -39.79
CA SER A 160 6.74 -16.02 -38.69
C SER A 160 8.12 -16.48 -38.26
N LEU A 161 8.31 -16.67 -36.96
CA LEU A 161 9.55 -17.20 -36.38
C LEU A 161 9.71 -18.69 -36.74
N THR A 162 10.94 -19.12 -37.02
CA THR A 162 11.28 -20.54 -37.07
C THR A 162 11.15 -21.16 -35.68
N LYS A 163 11.27 -22.48 -35.59
CA LYS A 163 11.22 -23.19 -34.29
C LYS A 163 12.37 -22.75 -33.39
N GLU A 164 13.56 -22.59 -33.93
CA GLU A 164 14.77 -22.19 -33.23
C GLU A 164 14.64 -20.71 -32.73
N GLU A 165 14.16 -19.83 -33.58
CA GLU A 165 13.91 -18.43 -33.24
C GLU A 165 12.80 -18.32 -32.18
N MET A 166 11.78 -19.16 -32.23
CA MET A 166 10.73 -19.22 -31.22
C MET A 166 11.27 -19.63 -29.85
N GLU A 167 12.23 -20.56 -29.77
CA GLU A 167 12.87 -20.94 -28.52
C GLU A 167 13.71 -19.75 -27.96
N VAL A 168 14.40 -19.01 -28.83
CA VAL A 168 15.07 -17.77 -28.41
C VAL A 168 14.05 -16.76 -27.90
N MET A 169 12.94 -16.55 -28.61
CA MET A 169 11.88 -15.65 -28.15
C MET A 169 11.34 -16.05 -26.77
N LYS A 170 11.02 -17.34 -26.56
CA LYS A 170 10.53 -17.85 -25.25
C LYS A 170 11.55 -17.69 -24.12
N SER A 171 12.83 -17.59 -24.45
CA SER A 171 13.87 -17.41 -23.42
C SER A 171 13.72 -16.13 -22.61
N HIS A 172 12.94 -15.12 -23.09
CA HIS A 172 12.67 -13.89 -22.34
C HIS A 172 12.09 -14.17 -20.95
N VAL A 173 11.25 -15.20 -20.81
CA VAL A 173 10.67 -15.66 -19.54
C VAL A 173 11.78 -15.97 -18.52
N ILE A 174 12.73 -16.81 -18.92
CA ILE A 174 13.86 -17.22 -18.05
C ILE A 174 14.81 -16.05 -17.80
N ILE A 175 15.04 -15.23 -18.80
CA ILE A 175 15.92 -14.06 -18.69
C ILE A 175 15.31 -13.04 -17.74
N GLY A 176 14.02 -12.71 -17.87
CA GLY A 176 13.31 -11.79 -16.98
C GLY A 176 13.34 -12.28 -15.53
N ALA A 177 13.02 -13.55 -15.31
CA ALA A 177 13.10 -14.16 -13.98
C ALA A 177 14.52 -14.07 -13.39
N LYS A 178 15.57 -14.39 -14.16
CA LYS A 178 16.97 -14.26 -13.72
C LYS A 178 17.34 -12.81 -13.41
N MET A 179 16.92 -11.86 -14.23
CA MET A 179 17.19 -10.43 -14.01
C MET A 179 16.60 -9.96 -12.67
N LEU A 180 15.35 -10.30 -12.39
CA LEU A 180 14.70 -9.93 -11.14
C LEU A 180 15.36 -10.61 -9.94
N ASN A 181 15.70 -11.91 -10.04
CA ASN A 181 16.35 -12.65 -8.96
C ASN A 181 17.81 -12.22 -8.72
N SER A 182 18.45 -11.54 -9.67
CA SER A 182 19.83 -11.05 -9.54
C SER A 182 19.94 -9.67 -8.85
N LEU A 183 18.83 -9.06 -8.46
CA LEU A 183 18.81 -7.76 -7.78
C LEU A 183 19.32 -7.91 -6.34
N PRO A 184 20.53 -7.45 -6.01
CA PRO A 184 21.06 -7.55 -4.65
C PRO A 184 20.18 -6.72 -3.70
N PHE A 185 19.92 -7.26 -2.50
CA PHE A 185 19.15 -6.62 -1.42
C PHE A 185 17.63 -6.49 -1.66
N TYR A 186 17.07 -6.86 -2.83
CA TYR A 186 15.65 -6.70 -3.14
C TYR A 186 14.90 -8.02 -3.32
N ASN A 187 15.56 -9.19 -3.15
CA ASN A 187 14.95 -10.51 -3.36
C ASN A 187 13.75 -10.77 -2.45
N ASP A 188 13.68 -10.10 -1.29
CA ASP A 188 12.58 -10.21 -0.34
C ASP A 188 11.41 -9.25 -0.60
N GLU A 189 11.58 -8.30 -1.51
CA GLU A 189 10.52 -7.37 -1.88
C GLU A 189 9.39 -8.10 -2.62
N PRO A 190 8.11 -7.92 -2.20
CA PRO A 190 6.98 -8.62 -2.82
C PRO A 190 6.89 -8.45 -4.33
N ILE A 191 7.18 -7.25 -4.84
CA ILE A 191 7.17 -6.97 -6.29
C ILE A 191 8.19 -7.82 -7.04
N VAL A 192 9.37 -8.03 -6.47
CA VAL A 192 10.44 -8.85 -7.08
C VAL A 192 10.05 -10.32 -7.04
N LYS A 193 9.54 -10.81 -5.90
CA LYS A 193 9.06 -12.19 -5.76
C LYS A 193 7.94 -12.52 -6.75
N TYR A 194 6.92 -11.67 -6.81
CA TYR A 194 5.81 -11.88 -7.74
C TYR A 194 6.24 -11.69 -9.19
N GLY A 195 7.10 -10.71 -9.48
CA GLY A 195 7.65 -10.50 -10.81
C GLY A 195 8.43 -11.71 -11.32
N TYR A 196 9.26 -12.31 -10.46
CA TYR A 196 9.97 -13.56 -10.77
C TYR A 196 9.01 -14.72 -11.13
N GLN A 197 7.87 -14.82 -10.47
CA GLN A 197 6.86 -15.86 -10.70
C GLN A 197 6.01 -15.61 -11.94
N ILE A 198 5.88 -14.35 -12.35
CA ILE A 198 5.05 -13.93 -13.47
C ILE A 198 5.83 -14.02 -14.79
N CYS A 199 7.15 -13.75 -14.76
CA CYS A 199 8.01 -14.02 -15.91
C CYS A 199 8.04 -15.49 -16.23
#